data_b3d910d369cc3bb7599789039652089b
#
_entry.id   b3d910d369cc3bb7599789039652089b
#
_cell.length_a   1.000
_cell.length_b   1.000
_cell.length_c   1.000
_cell.angle_alpha   90.00
_cell.angle_beta   90.00
_cell.angle_gamma   90.00
#
_symmetry.space_group_name_H-M   'P 1'
#
loop_
_entity.id
_entity.type
_entity.pdbx_description
1 polymer ?
#
loop_
_entity_poly.entity_id
_entity_poly.type
_entity_poly.pdbx_seq_one_letter_code
_entity_poly.pdbx_strand_id
1 'polypeptide(L)'
;MWQEIFGRGIVKTAGDFGAQGEMPTNAALLDWMAVDFMQHGWDLHRLMPQIVTSATYRQSSTVNKDSYKKDPENIYLSRAPRLRVKAETVKDIVLASSGLLVKTIGGPSVKPYQPKGLWESATSGRGVLATYKQDTGESLYRRGIYTFIKLTVPPPNMAIFDASNRDLCEVNRS
;
A
#
# COMPACT_ATOMS: atom_id res chain seq x y z
N MET A 1 5.28 -5.60 -5.17
CA MET A 1 6.01 -5.97 -3.94
C MET A 1 7.25 -5.11 -3.72
N TRP A 2 8.34 -5.21 -4.51
CA TRP A 2 9.55 -4.41 -4.34
C TRP A 2 9.27 -2.90 -4.22
N GLN A 3 8.46 -2.36 -5.10
CA GLN A 3 8.05 -0.95 -5.09
C GLN A 3 7.31 -0.53 -3.81
N GLU A 4 6.49 -1.40 -3.23
CA GLU A 4 5.80 -1.14 -1.96
C GLU A 4 6.78 -1.02 -0.77
N ILE A 5 7.95 -1.64 -0.91
CA ILE A 5 8.98 -1.65 0.14
C ILE A 5 9.99 -0.53 -0.04
N PHE A 6 10.41 -0.30 -1.29
CA PHE A 6 11.48 0.66 -1.61
C PHE A 6 11.01 1.92 -2.34
N GLY A 7 9.70 2.06 -2.61
CA GLY A 7 9.10 3.23 -3.26
C GLY A 7 9.27 3.30 -4.78
N ARG A 8 10.24 2.58 -5.32
CA ARG A 8 10.52 2.47 -6.75
C ARG A 8 10.60 1.00 -7.14
N GLY A 9 10.05 0.64 -8.29
CA GLY A 9 10.22 -0.69 -8.86
C GLY A 9 11.67 -0.98 -9.24
N ILE A 10 12.08 -2.25 -9.25
CA ILE A 10 13.35 -2.66 -9.87
C ILE A 10 13.35 -2.26 -11.35
N VAL A 11 12.17 -2.32 -12.00
CA VAL A 11 11.87 -1.68 -13.27
C VAL A 11 11.02 -0.45 -12.98
N LYS A 12 11.43 0.71 -13.46
CA LYS A 12 10.73 1.99 -13.20
C LYS A 12 9.33 2.00 -13.82
N THR A 13 9.20 1.45 -15.02
CA THR A 13 7.93 1.34 -15.76
C THR A 13 7.16 0.10 -15.33
N ALA A 14 6.71 0.03 -14.08
CA ALA A 14 6.02 -1.14 -13.54
C ALA A 14 4.71 -1.53 -14.26
N GLY A 15 4.12 -0.61 -15.01
CA GLY A 15 2.93 -0.83 -15.85
C GLY A 15 3.23 -1.21 -17.30
N ASP A 16 4.50 -1.16 -17.72
CA ASP A 16 4.92 -1.47 -19.10
C ASP A 16 6.29 -2.15 -19.11
N PHE A 17 6.28 -3.44 -19.40
CA PHE A 17 7.48 -4.27 -19.60
C PHE A 17 7.74 -4.54 -21.09
N GLY A 18 7.01 -3.87 -22.00
CA GLY A 18 7.16 -4.01 -23.45
C GLY A 18 8.33 -3.22 -24.03
N ALA A 19 8.30 -3.03 -25.33
CA ALA A 19 9.37 -2.36 -26.09
C ALA A 19 9.63 -0.90 -25.67
N GLN A 20 8.67 -0.24 -25.02
CA GLN A 20 8.80 1.13 -24.50
C GLN A 20 9.13 1.17 -23.01
N GLY A 21 9.19 0.01 -22.34
CA GLY A 21 9.56 -0.11 -20.94
C GLY A 21 11.05 0.15 -20.69
N GLU A 22 11.37 0.62 -19.49
CA GLU A 22 12.76 0.76 -19.06
C GLU A 22 13.37 -0.59 -18.65
N MET A 23 14.67 -0.74 -18.84
CA MET A 23 15.41 -1.90 -18.34
C MET A 23 15.50 -1.86 -16.80
N PRO A 24 15.61 -3.04 -16.14
CA PRO A 24 15.74 -3.08 -14.69
C PRO A 24 17.02 -2.35 -14.25
N THR A 25 16.90 -1.55 -13.20
CA THR A 25 18.01 -0.78 -12.63
C THR A 25 19.15 -1.67 -12.16
N ASN A 26 18.82 -2.85 -11.64
CA ASN A 26 19.77 -3.87 -11.22
C ASN A 26 19.31 -5.25 -11.74
N ALA A 27 19.71 -5.56 -12.98
CA ALA A 27 19.32 -6.81 -13.64
C ALA A 27 19.84 -8.03 -12.89
N ALA A 28 21.09 -7.98 -12.41
CA ALA A 28 21.68 -9.10 -11.68
C ALA A 28 20.92 -9.42 -10.37
N LEU A 29 20.44 -8.41 -9.66
CA LEU A 29 19.62 -8.61 -8.47
C LEU A 29 18.26 -9.21 -8.83
N LEU A 30 17.64 -8.73 -9.91
CA LEU A 30 16.35 -9.26 -10.38
C LEU A 30 16.46 -10.72 -10.76
N ASP A 31 17.48 -11.09 -11.53
CA ASP A 31 17.75 -12.45 -11.97
C ASP A 31 18.02 -13.37 -10.78
N TRP A 32 18.85 -12.91 -9.83
CA TRP A 32 19.14 -13.67 -8.62
C TRP A 32 17.86 -13.92 -7.79
N MET A 33 17.05 -12.88 -7.57
CA MET A 33 15.80 -13.00 -6.83
C MET A 33 14.79 -13.93 -7.54
N ALA A 34 14.74 -13.87 -8.87
CA ALA A 34 13.85 -14.74 -9.64
C ALA A 34 14.27 -16.21 -9.50
N VAL A 35 15.55 -16.51 -9.64
CA VAL A 35 16.09 -17.87 -9.47
C VAL A 35 15.85 -18.37 -8.04
N ASP A 36 16.19 -17.57 -7.04
CA ASP A 36 15.99 -17.92 -5.62
C ASP A 36 14.52 -18.20 -5.32
N PHE A 37 13.62 -17.37 -5.82
CA PHE A 37 12.18 -17.52 -5.63
C PHE A 37 11.62 -18.80 -6.26
N MET A 38 12.05 -19.11 -7.49
CA MET A 38 11.68 -20.36 -8.18
C MET A 38 12.21 -21.59 -7.45
N GLN A 39 13.50 -21.60 -7.05
CA GLN A 39 14.13 -22.73 -6.37
C GLN A 39 13.51 -23.04 -5.00
N HIS A 40 12.88 -22.05 -4.37
CA HIS A 40 12.19 -22.20 -3.08
C HIS A 40 10.67 -22.29 -3.21
N GLY A 41 10.18 -22.76 -4.35
CA GLY A 41 8.77 -23.08 -4.54
C GLY A 41 7.83 -21.88 -4.57
N TRP A 42 8.30 -20.72 -5.02
CA TRP A 42 7.50 -19.49 -5.14
C TRP A 42 6.97 -18.99 -3.78
N ASP A 43 7.72 -19.20 -2.70
CA ASP A 43 7.29 -18.89 -1.33
C ASP A 43 7.47 -17.41 -0.99
N LEU A 44 6.36 -16.67 -0.98
CA LEU A 44 6.32 -15.25 -0.58
C LEU A 44 6.61 -15.05 0.91
N HIS A 45 6.25 -16.00 1.76
CA HIS A 45 6.51 -15.91 3.21
C HIS A 45 8.01 -16.00 3.52
N ARG A 46 8.79 -16.66 2.65
CA ARG A 46 10.24 -16.68 2.71
C ARG A 46 10.87 -15.41 2.12
N LEU A 47 10.38 -14.97 0.94
CA LEU A 47 10.95 -13.82 0.23
C LEU A 47 10.81 -12.52 1.02
N MET A 48 9.68 -12.29 1.69
CA MET A 48 9.42 -11.06 2.43
C MET A 48 10.40 -10.85 3.60
N PRO A 49 10.58 -11.79 4.54
CA PRO A 49 11.61 -11.68 5.56
C PRO A 49 13.01 -11.46 5.00
N GLN A 50 13.39 -12.14 3.91
CA GLN A 50 14.70 -11.99 3.27
C GLN A 50 14.94 -10.54 2.82
N ILE A 51 13.94 -9.87 2.25
CA ILE A 51 14.03 -8.46 1.85
C ILE A 51 14.10 -7.54 3.08
N VAL A 52 13.17 -7.67 4.04
CA VAL A 52 13.07 -6.72 5.16
C VAL A 52 14.16 -6.89 6.23
N THR A 53 14.83 -8.03 6.26
CA THR A 53 16.00 -8.24 7.14
C THR A 53 17.33 -7.86 6.47
N SER A 54 17.31 -7.56 5.17
CA SER A 54 18.52 -7.16 4.43
C SER A 54 19.15 -5.88 5.00
N ALA A 55 20.47 -5.75 4.87
CA ALA A 55 21.17 -4.53 5.26
C ALA A 55 20.65 -3.31 4.49
N THR A 56 20.28 -3.48 3.22
CA THR A 56 19.70 -2.44 2.37
C THR A 56 18.38 -1.90 2.92
N TYR A 57 17.50 -2.76 3.39
CA TYR A 57 16.22 -2.31 3.98
C TYR A 57 16.42 -1.64 5.34
N ARG A 58 17.36 -2.15 6.15
CA ARG A 58 17.59 -1.70 7.53
C ARG A 58 18.47 -0.47 7.67
N GLN A 59 18.98 0.08 6.58
CA GLN A 59 19.81 1.29 6.63
C GLN A 59 19.01 2.54 7.04
N SER A 60 19.72 3.59 7.48
CA SER A 60 19.12 4.86 7.86
C SER A 60 18.51 5.59 6.66
N SER A 61 17.41 6.30 6.88
CA SER A 61 16.84 7.26 5.92
C SER A 61 17.51 8.65 5.96
N THR A 62 18.55 8.81 6.77
CA THR A 62 19.30 10.07 6.87
C THR A 62 20.00 10.36 5.56
N VAL A 63 19.84 11.58 5.08
CA VAL A 63 20.41 12.01 3.80
C VAL A 63 21.83 12.51 4.03
N ASN A 64 22.80 11.84 3.39
CA ASN A 64 24.15 12.37 3.25
C ASN A 64 24.21 13.23 1.98
N LYS A 65 24.74 14.47 2.08
CA LYS A 65 24.79 15.42 0.96
C LYS A 65 25.55 14.87 -0.26
N ASP A 66 26.62 14.16 -0.05
CA ASP A 66 27.45 13.63 -1.15
C ASP A 66 26.78 12.43 -1.84
N SER A 67 26.17 11.52 -1.07
CA SER A 67 25.36 10.43 -1.61
C SER A 67 24.13 10.96 -2.35
N TYR A 68 23.49 12.01 -1.84
CA TYR A 68 22.35 12.64 -2.50
C TYR A 68 22.72 13.28 -3.84
N LYS A 69 23.88 13.95 -3.93
CA LYS A 69 24.35 14.51 -5.20
C LYS A 69 24.61 13.45 -6.26
N LYS A 70 25.11 12.26 -5.86
CA LYS A 70 25.41 11.15 -6.77
C LYS A 70 24.18 10.34 -7.17
N ASP A 71 23.23 10.20 -6.25
CA ASP A 71 22.02 9.40 -6.43
C ASP A 71 20.79 10.11 -5.81
N PRO A 72 20.32 11.21 -6.42
CA PRO A 72 19.19 11.98 -5.90
C PRO A 72 17.90 11.14 -5.86
N GLU A 73 17.66 10.30 -6.84
CA GLU A 73 16.47 9.44 -6.93
C GLU A 73 16.57 8.13 -6.11
N ASN A 74 17.69 7.93 -5.41
CA ASN A 74 17.94 6.71 -4.64
C ASN A 74 17.84 5.41 -5.46
N ILE A 75 18.32 5.46 -6.68
CA ILE A 75 18.29 4.34 -7.63
C ILE A 75 19.09 3.14 -7.10
N TYR A 76 20.24 3.42 -6.49
CA TYR A 76 21.14 2.42 -5.94
C TYR A 76 20.84 2.06 -4.48
N LEU A 77 19.72 2.53 -3.94
CA LEU A 77 19.31 2.29 -2.56
C LEU A 77 20.40 2.63 -1.54
N SER A 78 21.05 3.77 -1.73
CA SER A 78 22.12 4.27 -0.85
C SER A 78 21.61 4.73 0.52
N ARG A 79 20.30 4.81 0.70
CA ARG A 79 19.58 5.16 1.93
C ARG A 79 18.21 4.49 1.97
N ALA A 80 17.64 4.33 3.16
CA ALA A 80 16.27 3.87 3.27
C ALA A 80 15.29 4.88 2.66
N PRO A 81 14.26 4.45 1.94
CA PRO A 81 13.27 5.34 1.35
C PRO A 81 12.38 5.97 2.44
N ARG A 82 11.88 7.16 2.18
CA ARG A 82 10.81 7.79 2.96
C ARG A 82 9.53 7.69 2.16
N LEU A 83 8.69 6.72 2.52
CA LEU A 83 7.47 6.41 1.80
C LEU A 83 6.25 6.97 2.51
N ARG A 84 5.33 7.52 1.73
CA ARG A 84 3.97 7.76 2.19
C ARG A 84 3.23 6.43 2.19
N VAL A 85 2.71 6.01 3.34
CA VAL A 85 1.96 4.77 3.44
C VAL A 85 0.52 4.96 2.94
N LYS A 86 -0.04 3.90 2.37
CA LYS A 86 -1.42 3.90 1.86
C LYS A 86 -2.45 4.05 2.99
N ALA A 87 -3.61 4.58 2.68
CA ALA A 87 -4.71 4.79 3.63
C ALA A 87 -5.06 3.53 4.43
N GLU A 88 -5.14 2.39 3.76
CA GLU A 88 -5.41 1.10 4.39
C GLU A 88 -4.31 0.71 5.39
N THR A 89 -3.06 0.98 5.04
CA THR A 89 -1.91 0.71 5.91
C THR A 89 -1.88 1.64 7.13
N VAL A 90 -2.22 2.93 6.95
CA VAL A 90 -2.37 3.87 8.08
C VAL A 90 -3.39 3.35 9.08
N LYS A 91 -4.56 2.91 8.62
CA LYS A 91 -5.59 2.33 9.47
C LYS A 91 -5.06 1.07 10.20
N ASP A 92 -4.39 0.18 9.47
CA ASP A 92 -3.84 -1.04 10.05
C ASP A 92 -2.78 -0.74 11.12
N ILE A 93 -1.91 0.24 10.91
CA ILE A 93 -0.90 0.68 11.90
C ILE A 93 -1.58 1.20 13.17
N VAL A 94 -2.60 2.08 13.03
CA VAL A 94 -3.34 2.62 14.18
C VAL A 94 -4.01 1.50 14.97
N LEU A 95 -4.68 0.58 14.30
CA LEU A 95 -5.35 -0.55 14.95
C LEU A 95 -4.35 -1.53 15.59
N ALA A 96 -3.22 -1.77 14.94
CA ALA A 96 -2.17 -2.65 15.47
C ALA A 96 -1.51 -2.05 16.72
N SER A 97 -1.18 -0.76 16.70
CA SER A 97 -0.55 -0.07 17.82
C SER A 97 -1.48 0.08 19.04
N SER A 98 -2.81 0.15 18.81
CA SER A 98 -3.81 0.15 19.88
C SER A 98 -4.20 -1.24 20.39
N GLY A 99 -3.69 -2.32 19.78
CA GLY A 99 -4.07 -3.70 20.11
C GLY A 99 -5.45 -4.12 19.64
N LEU A 100 -6.15 -3.30 18.84
CA LEU A 100 -7.52 -3.55 18.40
C LEU A 100 -7.60 -4.28 17.06
N LEU A 101 -6.48 -4.48 16.35
CA LEU A 101 -6.49 -5.04 15.00
C LEU A 101 -7.02 -6.48 14.97
N VAL A 102 -8.13 -6.66 14.28
CA VAL A 102 -8.68 -7.98 13.95
C VAL A 102 -7.99 -8.52 12.68
N LYS A 103 -7.23 -9.62 12.84
CA LYS A 103 -6.39 -10.22 11.78
C LYS A 103 -7.10 -11.22 10.88
N THR A 104 -8.38 -11.46 11.07
CA THR A 104 -9.18 -12.40 10.27
C THR A 104 -9.11 -12.06 8.78
N ILE A 105 -8.72 -13.03 7.96
CA ILE A 105 -8.60 -12.90 6.50
C ILE A 105 -9.88 -13.40 5.83
N GLY A 106 -10.31 -12.74 4.76
CA GLY A 106 -11.50 -13.10 4.00
C GLY A 106 -12.80 -12.55 4.60
N GLY A 107 -13.93 -12.93 4.04
CA GLY A 107 -15.25 -12.47 4.45
C GLY A 107 -15.67 -11.13 3.82
N PRO A 108 -16.86 -10.63 4.17
CA PRO A 108 -17.44 -9.42 3.57
C PRO A 108 -16.69 -8.15 3.98
N SER A 109 -16.92 -7.09 3.19
CA SER A 109 -16.48 -5.74 3.54
C SER A 109 -17.21 -5.24 4.80
N VAL A 110 -16.54 -4.34 5.52
CA VAL A 110 -17.03 -3.79 6.78
C VAL A 110 -17.25 -2.27 6.69
N LYS A 111 -18.17 -1.77 7.47
CA LYS A 111 -18.54 -0.35 7.55
C LYS A 111 -18.08 0.22 8.90
N PRO A 112 -16.84 0.70 9.02
CA PRO A 112 -16.33 1.31 10.25
C PRO A 112 -17.00 2.65 10.51
N TYR A 113 -16.61 3.32 11.60
CA TYR A 113 -17.12 4.64 11.94
C TYR A 113 -17.00 5.64 10.76
N GLN A 114 -18.07 6.36 10.52
CA GLN A 114 -18.13 7.56 9.66
C GLN A 114 -19.00 8.65 10.32
N PRO A 115 -18.76 9.93 10.00
CA PRO A 115 -19.64 11.03 10.42
C PRO A 115 -21.07 10.80 9.94
N LYS A 116 -22.03 11.05 10.83
CA LYS A 116 -23.46 10.95 10.49
C LYS A 116 -23.86 11.95 9.39
N GLY A 117 -24.78 11.56 8.54
CA GLY A 117 -25.32 12.43 7.49
C GLY A 117 -24.46 12.52 6.22
N LEU A 118 -23.25 11.95 6.20
CA LEU A 118 -22.34 12.04 5.06
C LEU A 118 -22.92 11.39 3.80
N TRP A 119 -23.48 10.19 3.93
CA TRP A 119 -24.06 9.48 2.79
C TRP A 119 -25.38 10.10 2.34
N GLU A 120 -26.20 10.49 3.30
CA GLU A 120 -27.49 11.13 3.07
C GLU A 120 -27.33 12.44 2.29
N SER A 121 -26.35 13.27 2.66
CA SER A 121 -26.08 14.54 1.96
C SER A 121 -25.61 14.31 0.52
N ALA A 122 -24.78 13.30 0.28
CA ALA A 122 -24.24 13.03 -1.06
C ALA A 122 -25.22 12.30 -2.00
N THR A 123 -26.26 11.67 -1.47
CA THR A 123 -27.23 10.89 -2.26
C THR A 123 -28.62 11.48 -2.24
N SER A 124 -28.85 12.65 -1.62
CA SER A 124 -30.16 13.25 -1.39
C SER A 124 -31.14 12.26 -0.72
N GLY A 125 -30.62 11.34 0.10
CA GLY A 125 -31.41 10.33 0.80
C GLY A 125 -32.09 9.28 -0.10
N ARG A 126 -31.63 9.12 -1.35
CA ARG A 126 -32.28 8.21 -2.32
C ARG A 126 -31.40 7.01 -2.62
N GLY A 127 -32.01 5.86 -2.92
CA GLY A 127 -31.37 4.62 -3.34
C GLY A 127 -31.06 3.64 -2.20
N VAL A 128 -30.66 2.42 -2.58
CA VAL A 128 -30.42 1.28 -1.67
C VAL A 128 -29.32 1.55 -0.64
N LEU A 129 -28.36 2.41 -0.99
CA LEU A 129 -27.24 2.80 -0.12
C LEU A 129 -27.35 4.27 0.33
N ALA A 130 -28.55 4.78 0.52
CA ALA A 130 -28.78 6.17 0.91
C ALA A 130 -28.31 6.44 2.35
N THR A 131 -28.50 5.48 3.25
CA THR A 131 -28.18 5.61 4.68
C THR A 131 -26.99 4.76 5.04
N TYR A 132 -26.06 5.33 5.80
CA TYR A 132 -24.93 4.59 6.35
C TYR A 132 -25.32 3.85 7.63
N LYS A 133 -25.26 2.52 7.59
CA LYS A 133 -25.39 1.70 8.78
C LYS A 133 -24.02 1.19 9.18
N GLN A 134 -23.48 1.75 10.26
CA GLN A 134 -22.20 1.32 10.83
C GLN A 134 -22.32 -0.11 11.37
N ASP A 135 -21.28 -0.91 11.15
CA ASP A 135 -21.13 -2.22 11.78
C ASP A 135 -20.82 -2.11 13.28
N THR A 136 -20.82 -3.23 13.98
CA THR A 136 -20.58 -3.32 15.42
C THR A 136 -19.52 -4.38 15.77
N GLY A 137 -19.01 -4.34 16.98
CA GLY A 137 -18.06 -5.34 17.49
C GLY A 137 -16.76 -5.37 16.71
N GLU A 138 -16.21 -6.57 16.48
CA GLU A 138 -14.93 -6.79 15.79
C GLU A 138 -14.87 -6.27 14.35
N SER A 139 -16.01 -6.15 13.68
CA SER A 139 -16.10 -5.61 12.32
C SER A 139 -15.56 -4.19 12.21
N LEU A 140 -15.62 -3.40 13.29
CA LEU A 140 -15.08 -2.03 13.33
C LEU A 140 -13.55 -2.00 13.24
N TYR A 141 -12.89 -3.06 13.66
CA TYR A 141 -11.44 -3.15 13.86
C TYR A 141 -10.74 -4.04 12.82
N ARG A 142 -11.44 -4.44 11.77
CA ARG A 142 -10.86 -5.19 10.67
C ARG A 142 -9.88 -4.33 9.86
N ARG A 143 -8.93 -5.02 9.22
CA ARG A 143 -7.91 -4.38 8.37
C ARG A 143 -8.51 -3.41 7.37
N GLY A 144 -7.77 -2.37 7.03
CA GLY A 144 -8.17 -1.30 6.13
C GLY A 144 -8.66 -1.77 4.77
N ILE A 145 -8.06 -2.85 4.24
CA ILE A 145 -8.44 -3.46 2.96
C ILE A 145 -9.90 -3.96 2.92
N TYR A 146 -10.50 -4.26 4.06
CA TYR A 146 -11.90 -4.69 4.13
C TYR A 146 -12.89 -3.54 4.28
N THR A 147 -12.43 -2.30 4.33
CA THR A 147 -13.32 -1.14 4.45
C THR A 147 -14.21 -1.01 3.22
N PHE A 148 -15.53 -0.95 3.43
CA PHE A 148 -16.47 -0.69 2.36
C PHE A 148 -16.29 0.73 1.79
N ILE A 149 -16.01 0.82 0.50
CA ILE A 149 -15.83 2.09 -0.20
C ILE A 149 -17.05 2.32 -1.10
N LYS A 150 -17.84 3.36 -0.79
CA LYS A 150 -18.85 3.87 -1.70
C LYS A 150 -18.18 4.85 -2.65
N LEU A 151 -18.17 4.56 -3.94
CA LEU A 151 -17.45 5.33 -4.94
C LEU A 151 -17.82 6.81 -5.00
N THR A 152 -19.10 7.14 -4.71
CA THR A 152 -19.59 8.53 -4.66
C THR A 152 -19.25 9.25 -3.36
N VAL A 153 -18.96 8.50 -2.28
CA VAL A 153 -18.68 9.03 -0.93
C VAL A 153 -17.66 8.13 -0.27
N PRO A 154 -16.39 8.25 -0.64
CA PRO A 154 -15.34 7.47 0.01
C PRO A 154 -15.22 7.86 1.50
N PRO A 155 -14.78 6.95 2.37
CA PRO A 155 -14.55 7.26 3.78
C PRO A 155 -13.57 8.43 3.93
N PRO A 156 -13.90 9.52 4.65
CA PRO A 156 -13.07 10.72 4.73
C PRO A 156 -11.64 10.44 5.24
N ASN A 157 -11.52 9.56 6.24
CA ASN A 157 -10.24 9.15 6.79
C ASN A 157 -9.35 8.40 5.79
N MET A 158 -9.95 7.78 4.77
CA MET A 158 -9.18 7.14 3.69
C MET A 158 -8.87 8.13 2.57
N ALA A 159 -9.80 9.01 2.24
CA ALA A 159 -9.62 10.02 1.20
C ALA A 159 -8.45 10.98 1.51
N ILE A 160 -8.23 11.34 2.78
CA ILE A 160 -7.11 12.18 3.23
C ILE A 160 -5.74 11.52 2.96
N PHE A 161 -5.69 10.19 2.93
CA PHE A 161 -4.47 9.41 2.72
C PHE A 161 -4.40 8.77 1.32
N ASP A 162 -4.99 9.40 0.32
CA ASP A 162 -4.96 8.96 -1.08
C ASP A 162 -5.47 7.52 -1.28
N ALA A 163 -6.63 7.23 -0.71
CA ALA A 163 -7.34 5.99 -1.00
C ALA A 163 -7.75 5.92 -2.47
N SER A 164 -8.00 4.71 -2.96
CA SER A 164 -8.45 4.49 -4.35
C SER A 164 -9.59 5.41 -4.73
N ASN A 165 -9.46 6.06 -5.87
CA ASN A 165 -10.51 6.88 -6.47
C ASN A 165 -11.16 6.09 -7.62
N ARG A 166 -12.46 6.32 -7.87
CA ARG A 166 -13.19 5.67 -8.95
C ARG A 166 -12.76 6.15 -10.35
N ASP A 167 -12.21 7.36 -10.41
CA ASP A 167 -11.95 8.06 -11.67
C ASP A 167 -10.56 7.76 -12.25
N LEU A 168 -9.72 7.07 -11.49
CA LEU A 168 -8.33 6.78 -11.87
C LEU A 168 -8.05 5.28 -11.75
N CYS A 169 -7.72 4.66 -12.88
CA CYS A 169 -7.09 3.34 -12.92
C CYS A 169 -5.59 3.51 -12.75
N GLU A 170 -5.12 3.57 -11.52
CA GLU A 170 -3.70 3.74 -11.22
C GLU A 170 -3.05 2.41 -10.85
N VAL A 171 -1.95 2.09 -11.54
CA VAL A 171 -1.05 0.99 -11.15
C VAL A 171 -0.32 1.36 -9.86
N ASN A 172 -0.09 2.66 -9.65
CA ASN A 172 0.54 3.22 -8.45
C ASN A 172 -0.24 4.42 -7.94
N ARG A 173 -0.44 4.47 -6.63
CA ARG A 173 -0.86 5.68 -5.94
C ARG A 173 0.39 6.51 -5.62
N SER A 174 0.41 7.73 -6.10
CA SER A 174 1.49 8.71 -5.85
C SER A 174 1.42 9.26 -4.43
#